data_9e5740ccafef021ee5196753eb56b305
#
_entry.id   9e5740ccafef021ee5196753eb56b305
#
_cell.length_a   1.000
_cell.length_b   1.000
_cell.length_c   1.000
_cell.angle_alpha   90.00
_cell.angle_beta   90.00
_cell.angle_gamma   90.00
#
_symmetry.space_group_name_H-M   'P 1'
#
loop_
_entity.id
_entity.type
_entity.pdbx_description
1 polymer ?
#
loop_
_entity_poly.entity_id
_entity_poly.type
_entity_poly.pdbx_seq_one_letter_code
_entity_poly.pdbx_strand_id
1 'polypeptide(L)'
;MKKIVCLAIVLAVFANVNTFSASKKSSGKKSNTSSTQINSEAPQVALKFLKEYTEVLENNTTGIPNDVSNPEDYDVRYIYFKTTDLITERFRNELLKLTIECYSEEDGCGADLITGHQYYDPKLKILSYNSNKGIVVIQGVDMPDFKVKVKVKNVNGKWLVDNSGF
;
A
#
# COMPACT_ATOMS: atom_id res chain seq x y z
N MET A 1 -0.55 30.60 42.93
CA MET A 1 0.82 30.16 43.23
C MET A 1 1.03 28.80 42.56
N LYS A 2 1.72 28.80 41.43
CA LYS A 2 1.98 27.57 40.64
C LYS A 2 3.38 27.09 40.99
N LYS A 3 3.50 25.89 41.52
CA LYS A 3 4.78 25.22 41.82
C LYS A 3 5.30 24.55 40.57
N ILE A 4 6.45 25.02 40.06
CA ILE A 4 7.18 24.40 38.96
C ILE A 4 8.08 23.34 39.60
N VAL A 5 7.91 22.08 39.19
CA VAL A 5 8.81 20.97 39.55
C VAL A 5 9.77 20.76 38.38
N CYS A 6 11.02 21.13 38.58
CA CYS A 6 12.11 20.81 37.67
C CYS A 6 12.56 19.36 37.88
N LEU A 7 12.41 18.52 36.88
CA LEU A 7 12.94 17.15 36.86
C LEU A 7 14.29 17.17 36.15
N ALA A 8 15.37 16.95 36.91
CA ALA A 8 16.71 16.81 36.37
C ALA A 8 16.93 15.43 35.77
N ILE A 9 17.24 15.37 34.48
CA ILE A 9 17.60 14.10 33.79
C ILE A 9 19.13 13.96 33.87
N VAL A 10 19.57 12.91 34.57
CA VAL A 10 20.99 12.51 34.66
C VAL A 10 21.34 11.71 33.39
N LEU A 11 22.26 12.26 32.58
CA LEU A 11 22.87 11.57 31.44
C LEU A 11 23.99 10.65 31.96
N ALA A 12 23.77 9.33 31.87
CA ALA A 12 24.84 8.35 32.05
C ALA A 12 25.49 8.07 30.69
N VAL A 13 26.72 8.55 30.52
CA VAL A 13 27.57 8.24 29.38
C VAL A 13 28.28 6.92 29.66
N PHE A 14 27.93 5.86 28.95
CA PHE A 14 28.73 4.64 28.88
C PHE A 14 29.55 4.65 27.60
N ALA A 15 30.81 4.97 27.73
CA ALA A 15 31.83 4.70 26.72
C ALA A 15 32.14 3.20 26.70
N ASN A 16 31.80 2.49 25.64
CA ASN A 16 32.34 1.16 25.36
C ASN A 16 33.18 1.22 24.10
N VAL A 17 34.48 1.18 24.33
CA VAL A 17 35.54 0.95 23.34
C VAL A 17 35.53 -0.54 23.02
N ASN A 18 35.21 -0.95 21.83
CA ASN A 18 35.55 -2.28 21.34
C ASN A 18 36.15 -2.23 19.94
N THR A 19 37.41 -2.44 19.96
CA THR A 19 38.37 -3.00 19.00
C THR A 19 37.86 -3.47 17.65
N PHE A 20 38.50 -2.87 16.68
CA PHE A 20 38.72 -3.24 15.30
C PHE A 20 38.85 -4.76 15.09
N SER A 21 38.02 -5.34 14.26
CA SER A 21 38.30 -6.62 13.61
C SER A 21 37.76 -6.64 12.17
N ALA A 22 38.66 -7.08 11.31
CA ALA A 22 38.72 -7.13 9.88
C ALA A 22 37.43 -7.41 9.10
N SER A 23 37.23 -6.60 8.07
CA SER A 23 36.80 -6.92 6.71
C SER A 23 36.28 -8.35 6.45
N LYS A 24 34.95 -8.48 6.32
CA LYS A 24 34.35 -9.45 5.41
C LYS A 24 33.51 -8.70 4.37
N LYS A 25 33.96 -8.75 3.12
CA LYS A 25 33.19 -8.38 1.93
C LYS A 25 31.82 -9.06 2.02
N SER A 26 30.80 -8.30 2.39
CA SER A 26 29.41 -8.69 2.19
C SER A 26 29.13 -8.61 0.70
N SER A 27 29.22 -9.74 0.02
CA SER A 27 28.67 -9.87 -1.34
C SER A 27 27.17 -9.63 -1.25
N GLY A 28 26.72 -8.49 -1.77
CA GLY A 28 25.31 -8.16 -1.89
C GLY A 28 24.62 -9.29 -2.64
N LYS A 29 23.84 -10.08 -1.93
CA LYS A 29 22.94 -11.08 -2.50
C LYS A 29 21.88 -10.32 -3.27
N LYS A 30 22.12 -10.07 -4.58
CA LYS A 30 21.06 -9.66 -5.52
C LYS A 30 19.96 -10.72 -5.36
N SER A 31 18.82 -10.35 -4.83
CA SER A 31 17.67 -11.24 -4.81
C SER A 31 17.23 -11.41 -6.28
N ASN A 32 17.71 -12.47 -6.91
CA ASN A 32 17.19 -12.91 -8.19
C ASN A 32 15.74 -13.33 -7.94
N THR A 33 14.80 -12.41 -8.12
CA THR A 33 13.38 -12.75 -8.20
C THR A 33 13.23 -13.62 -9.44
N SER A 34 13.05 -14.93 -9.22
CA SER A 34 12.88 -15.87 -10.32
C SER A 34 11.62 -15.50 -11.12
N SER A 35 11.68 -15.54 -12.44
CA SER A 35 10.52 -15.34 -13.32
C SER A 35 9.35 -16.27 -12.96
N THR A 36 9.64 -17.45 -12.44
CA THR A 36 8.65 -18.42 -11.94
C THR A 36 7.87 -17.88 -10.74
N GLN A 37 8.51 -17.13 -9.85
CA GLN A 37 7.82 -16.52 -8.69
C GLN A 37 6.89 -15.37 -9.10
N ILE A 38 7.27 -14.60 -10.12
CA ILE A 38 6.43 -13.50 -10.65
C ILE A 38 5.16 -14.03 -11.31
N ASN A 39 5.24 -15.18 -11.95
CA ASN A 39 4.11 -15.82 -12.61
C ASN A 39 3.25 -16.69 -11.68
N SER A 40 3.57 -16.78 -10.39
CA SER A 40 2.72 -17.45 -9.41
C SER A 40 1.43 -16.68 -9.14
N GLU A 41 0.42 -17.34 -8.61
CA GLU A 41 -0.92 -16.77 -8.37
C GLU A 41 -0.87 -15.53 -7.47
N ALA A 42 -0.04 -15.53 -6.43
CA ALA A 42 0.07 -14.44 -5.46
C ALA A 42 0.38 -13.06 -6.09
N PRO A 43 1.43 -12.88 -6.91
CA PRO A 43 1.67 -11.59 -7.56
C PRO A 43 0.65 -11.27 -8.66
N GLN A 44 0.04 -12.26 -9.29
CA GLN A 44 -0.97 -12.04 -10.32
C GLN A 44 -2.27 -11.47 -9.74
N VAL A 45 -2.69 -11.89 -8.55
CA VAL A 45 -3.88 -11.31 -7.89
C VAL A 45 -3.65 -9.84 -7.53
N ALA A 46 -2.43 -9.47 -7.10
CA ALA A 46 -2.09 -8.07 -6.84
C ALA A 46 -2.14 -7.21 -8.12
N LEU A 47 -1.60 -7.73 -9.23
CA LEU A 47 -1.65 -7.05 -10.52
C LEU A 47 -3.08 -6.91 -11.04
N LYS A 48 -3.89 -7.98 -10.91
CA LYS A 48 -5.30 -7.97 -11.30
C LYS A 48 -6.08 -6.91 -10.50
N PHE A 49 -5.92 -6.89 -9.18
CA PHE A 49 -6.57 -5.92 -8.31
C PHE A 49 -6.25 -4.48 -8.71
N LEU A 50 -4.96 -4.14 -8.92
CA LEU A 50 -4.58 -2.77 -9.32
C LEU A 50 -5.09 -2.41 -10.71
N LYS A 51 -5.11 -3.33 -11.67
CA LYS A 51 -5.68 -3.07 -13.00
C LYS A 51 -7.15 -2.78 -12.95
N GLU A 52 -7.95 -3.63 -12.27
CA GLU A 52 -9.37 -3.39 -12.11
C GLU A 52 -9.64 -2.07 -11.38
N TYR A 53 -8.84 -1.75 -10.36
CA TYR A 53 -8.97 -0.49 -9.64
C TYR A 53 -8.67 0.72 -10.53
N THR A 54 -7.59 0.70 -11.32
CA THR A 54 -7.27 1.80 -12.24
C THR A 54 -8.32 1.95 -13.33
N GLU A 55 -8.90 0.86 -13.84
CA GLU A 55 -10.05 0.90 -14.77
C GLU A 55 -11.27 1.56 -14.14
N VAL A 56 -11.55 1.31 -12.86
CA VAL A 56 -12.61 1.99 -12.11
C VAL A 56 -12.38 3.50 -12.06
N LEU A 57 -11.14 3.94 -11.80
CA LEU A 57 -10.77 5.36 -11.79
C LEU A 57 -10.90 6.00 -13.18
N GLU A 58 -10.46 5.32 -14.25
CA GLU A 58 -10.56 5.81 -15.63
C GLU A 58 -12.00 6.01 -16.09
N ASN A 59 -12.86 5.06 -15.75
CA ASN A 59 -14.28 5.10 -16.14
C ASN A 59 -15.10 6.09 -15.31
N ASN A 60 -14.55 6.63 -14.23
CA ASN A 60 -15.19 7.65 -13.40
C ASN A 60 -14.93 9.07 -13.93
N THR A 61 -15.35 9.33 -15.18
CA THR A 61 -15.26 10.67 -15.79
C THR A 61 -16.39 11.61 -15.33
N THR A 62 -17.40 11.09 -14.68
CA THR A 62 -18.45 11.91 -14.06
C THR A 62 -17.96 12.34 -12.69
N GLY A 63 -17.53 13.59 -12.58
CA GLY A 63 -17.12 14.18 -11.30
C GLY A 63 -18.10 13.82 -10.19
N ILE A 64 -17.58 13.61 -8.98
CA ILE A 64 -18.38 13.38 -7.77
C ILE A 64 -19.39 14.55 -7.70
N PRO A 65 -20.70 14.28 -7.65
CA PRO A 65 -21.67 15.36 -7.46
C PRO A 65 -21.33 16.13 -6.18
N ASN A 66 -21.33 17.46 -6.24
CA ASN A 66 -20.97 18.33 -5.11
C ASN A 66 -21.91 18.21 -3.89
N ASP A 67 -22.97 17.41 -4.00
CA ASP A 67 -23.99 17.22 -2.97
C ASP A 67 -24.20 15.74 -2.63
N VAL A 68 -23.10 15.02 -2.41
CA VAL A 68 -23.16 13.61 -2.03
C VAL A 68 -23.06 13.49 -0.53
N SER A 69 -24.20 13.38 0.13
CA SER A 69 -24.29 13.12 1.56
C SER A 69 -23.92 11.68 1.94
N ASN A 70 -23.79 10.77 0.97
CA ASN A 70 -23.53 9.36 1.20
C ASN A 70 -22.58 8.76 0.14
N PRO A 71 -21.27 8.61 0.41
CA PRO A 71 -20.31 8.04 -0.54
C PRO A 71 -20.65 6.60 -0.96
N GLU A 72 -21.44 5.89 -0.18
CA GLU A 72 -21.82 4.50 -0.47
C GLU A 72 -22.60 4.34 -1.78
N ASP A 73 -23.33 5.38 -2.20
CA ASP A 73 -24.19 5.33 -3.36
C ASP A 73 -23.53 5.82 -4.65
N TYR A 74 -22.43 6.58 -4.54
CA TYR A 74 -21.88 7.31 -5.69
C TYR A 74 -20.37 7.17 -5.88
N ASP A 75 -19.59 6.91 -4.82
CA ASP A 75 -18.15 6.74 -4.97
C ASP A 75 -17.84 5.38 -5.60
N VAL A 76 -17.35 5.41 -6.83
CA VAL A 76 -16.99 4.19 -7.57
C VAL A 76 -15.92 3.36 -6.86
N ARG A 77 -15.05 3.99 -6.06
CA ARG A 77 -14.04 3.30 -5.25
C ARG A 77 -14.71 2.53 -4.13
N TYR A 78 -15.66 3.18 -3.41
CA TYR A 78 -16.44 2.54 -2.35
C TYR A 78 -17.19 1.32 -2.89
N ILE A 79 -17.90 1.49 -4.03
CA ILE A 79 -18.65 0.40 -4.68
C ILE A 79 -17.68 -0.73 -5.09
N TYR A 80 -16.53 -0.41 -5.66
CA TYR A 80 -15.52 -1.39 -6.03
C TYR A 80 -15.01 -2.16 -4.79
N PHE A 81 -14.63 -1.47 -3.71
CA PHE A 81 -14.16 -2.13 -2.49
C PHE A 81 -15.23 -3.02 -1.86
N LYS A 82 -16.50 -2.62 -1.92
CA LYS A 82 -17.63 -3.38 -1.41
C LYS A 82 -17.86 -4.68 -2.19
N THR A 83 -17.62 -4.67 -3.49
CA THR A 83 -18.01 -5.75 -4.41
C THR A 83 -16.86 -6.66 -4.86
N THR A 84 -15.61 -6.17 -4.92
CA THR A 84 -14.47 -6.97 -5.39
C THR A 84 -14.23 -8.20 -4.48
N ASP A 85 -13.90 -9.33 -5.09
CA ASP A 85 -13.54 -10.57 -4.38
C ASP A 85 -12.01 -10.80 -4.27
N LEU A 86 -11.22 -9.77 -4.63
CA LEU A 86 -9.75 -9.82 -4.67
C LEU A 86 -9.07 -9.38 -3.37
N ILE A 87 -9.82 -8.85 -2.41
CA ILE A 87 -9.27 -8.32 -1.16
C ILE A 87 -9.73 -9.12 0.06
N THR A 88 -8.93 -9.08 1.15
CA THR A 88 -9.34 -9.68 2.42
C THR A 88 -10.48 -8.87 3.06
N GLU A 89 -11.32 -9.52 3.86
CA GLU A 89 -12.41 -8.86 4.59
C GLU A 89 -11.89 -7.74 5.51
N ARG A 90 -10.75 -7.97 6.17
CA ARG A 90 -10.09 -6.95 6.99
C ARG A 90 -9.76 -5.70 6.18
N PHE A 91 -9.11 -5.89 5.01
CA PHE A 91 -8.68 -4.77 4.18
C PHE A 91 -9.89 -4.07 3.53
N ARG A 92 -10.93 -4.81 3.16
CA ARG A 92 -12.22 -4.27 2.71
C ARG A 92 -12.79 -3.29 3.73
N ASN A 93 -12.95 -3.72 4.99
CA ASN A 93 -13.55 -2.92 6.04
C ASN A 93 -12.73 -1.66 6.33
N GLU A 94 -11.39 -1.77 6.27
CA GLU A 94 -10.48 -0.64 6.39
C GLU A 94 -10.67 0.37 5.25
N LEU A 95 -10.72 -0.08 3.99
CA LEU A 95 -10.90 0.78 2.83
C LEU A 95 -12.26 1.48 2.83
N LEU A 96 -13.34 0.77 3.14
CA LEU A 96 -14.67 1.35 3.22
C LEU A 96 -14.73 2.46 4.29
N LYS A 97 -14.14 2.21 5.45
CA LYS A 97 -14.04 3.19 6.53
C LYS A 97 -13.23 4.42 6.10
N LEU A 98 -12.03 4.22 5.54
CA LEU A 98 -11.16 5.30 5.08
C LEU A 98 -11.82 6.13 3.98
N THR A 99 -12.55 5.49 3.06
CA THR A 99 -13.28 6.23 2.02
C THR A 99 -14.32 7.18 2.63
N ILE A 100 -15.07 6.73 3.64
CA ILE A 100 -16.05 7.59 4.34
C ILE A 100 -15.33 8.73 5.10
N GLU A 101 -14.22 8.42 5.78
CA GLU A 101 -13.43 9.42 6.50
C GLU A 101 -12.91 10.51 5.55
N CYS A 102 -12.45 10.16 4.35
CA CYS A 102 -12.00 11.12 3.33
C CYS A 102 -13.08 12.13 2.92
N TYR A 103 -14.35 11.74 2.91
CA TYR A 103 -15.44 12.66 2.61
C TYR A 103 -15.78 13.62 3.75
N SER A 104 -15.38 13.29 4.98
CA SER A 104 -15.56 14.17 6.14
C SER A 104 -14.42 15.17 6.34
N GLU A 105 -13.31 15.00 5.63
CA GLU A 105 -12.15 15.90 5.65
C GLU A 105 -12.34 17.03 4.65
N GLU A 106 -12.08 18.28 5.04
CA GLU A 106 -12.25 19.47 4.19
C GLU A 106 -11.36 19.42 2.94
N ASP A 107 -10.15 18.85 3.05
CA ASP A 107 -9.17 18.69 1.97
C ASP A 107 -9.20 17.30 1.31
N GLY A 108 -10.13 16.42 1.71
CA GLY A 108 -10.16 15.03 1.28
C GLY A 108 -8.94 14.22 1.74
N CYS A 109 -8.67 13.08 1.08
CA CYS A 109 -7.55 12.20 1.45
C CYS A 109 -6.18 12.65 0.93
N GLY A 110 -6.08 13.71 0.14
CA GLY A 110 -4.83 14.20 -0.43
C GLY A 110 -4.18 13.27 -1.45
N ALA A 111 -4.12 11.97 -1.18
CA ALA A 111 -3.60 10.93 -2.08
C ALA A 111 -4.60 9.75 -2.18
N ASP A 112 -4.50 9.00 -3.26
CA ASP A 112 -5.35 7.82 -3.46
C ASP A 112 -5.04 6.72 -2.44
N LEU A 113 -6.08 6.11 -1.87
CA LEU A 113 -5.99 5.13 -0.79
C LEU A 113 -5.27 3.83 -1.17
N ILE A 114 -5.27 3.46 -2.44
CA ILE A 114 -4.69 2.23 -2.95
C ILE A 114 -3.28 2.44 -3.47
N THR A 115 -3.08 3.52 -4.23
CA THR A 115 -1.80 3.76 -4.89
C THR A 115 -0.85 4.61 -4.04
N GLY A 116 -1.37 5.41 -3.13
CA GLY A 116 -0.62 6.41 -2.36
C GLY A 116 -0.14 7.59 -3.22
N HIS A 117 -0.67 7.75 -4.43
CA HIS A 117 -0.29 8.78 -5.40
C HIS A 117 -1.50 9.64 -5.78
N GLN A 118 -1.25 10.82 -6.36
CA GLN A 118 -2.28 11.68 -6.96
C GLN A 118 -2.51 11.37 -8.44
N TYR A 119 -1.76 10.44 -9.00
CA TYR A 119 -1.83 10.00 -10.39
C TYR A 119 -1.62 8.48 -10.46
N TYR A 120 -1.97 7.88 -11.60
CA TYR A 120 -1.77 6.45 -11.84
C TYR A 120 -1.32 6.22 -13.30
N ASP A 121 -0.71 5.05 -13.52
CA ASP A 121 -0.39 4.54 -14.84
C ASP A 121 -1.35 3.40 -15.18
N PRO A 122 -2.14 3.49 -16.26
CA PRO A 122 -3.07 2.42 -16.63
C PRO A 122 -2.37 1.14 -17.09
N LYS A 123 -1.10 1.25 -17.52
CA LYS A 123 -0.30 0.11 -17.94
C LYS A 123 0.61 -0.34 -16.82
N LEU A 124 0.29 -1.46 -16.23
CA LEU A 124 0.96 -1.98 -15.04
C LEU A 124 1.71 -3.28 -15.32
N LYS A 125 2.86 -3.44 -14.65
CA LYS A 125 3.64 -4.69 -14.66
C LYS A 125 4.16 -5.02 -13.25
N ILE A 126 4.35 -6.31 -12.98
CA ILE A 126 5.01 -6.76 -11.75
C ILE A 126 6.50 -6.47 -11.86
N LEU A 127 7.03 -5.66 -10.95
CA LEU A 127 8.47 -5.39 -10.84
C LEU A 127 9.17 -6.45 -10.00
N SER A 128 8.59 -6.83 -8.86
CA SER A 128 9.17 -7.84 -7.97
C SER A 128 8.12 -8.46 -7.06
N TYR A 129 8.44 -9.65 -6.54
CA TYR A 129 7.66 -10.35 -5.52
C TYR A 129 8.58 -10.89 -4.43
N ASN A 130 8.29 -10.57 -3.18
CA ASN A 130 8.93 -11.12 -1.99
C ASN A 130 7.96 -12.12 -1.34
N SER A 131 8.13 -13.41 -1.62
CA SER A 131 7.24 -14.47 -1.14
C SER A 131 7.24 -14.61 0.39
N ASN A 132 8.38 -14.33 1.06
CA ASN A 132 8.48 -14.43 2.52
C ASN A 132 7.64 -13.36 3.24
N LYS A 133 7.51 -12.18 2.62
CA LYS A 133 6.74 -11.05 3.17
C LYS A 133 5.35 -10.91 2.56
N GLY A 134 5.07 -11.64 1.48
CA GLY A 134 3.86 -11.48 0.70
C GLY A 134 3.75 -10.10 0.04
N ILE A 135 4.89 -9.45 -0.30
CA ILE A 135 4.90 -8.11 -0.87
C ILE A 135 5.21 -8.18 -2.36
N VAL A 136 4.29 -7.66 -3.16
CA VAL A 136 4.41 -7.45 -4.60
C VAL A 136 4.67 -5.97 -4.84
N VAL A 137 5.66 -5.65 -5.66
CA VAL A 137 5.87 -4.29 -6.17
C VAL A 137 5.38 -4.25 -7.60
N ILE A 138 4.41 -3.39 -7.87
CA ILE A 138 3.86 -3.16 -9.21
C ILE A 138 4.35 -1.80 -9.68
N GLN A 139 4.73 -1.71 -10.94
CA GLN A 139 5.29 -0.52 -11.56
C GLN A 139 4.50 -0.14 -12.80
N GLY A 140 4.35 1.15 -13.03
CA GLY A 140 3.85 1.68 -14.29
C GLY A 140 4.79 1.35 -15.46
N VAL A 141 4.23 1.14 -16.62
CA VAL A 141 4.99 0.90 -17.86
C VAL A 141 5.42 2.22 -18.48
N ASP A 142 4.49 3.17 -18.57
CA ASP A 142 4.71 4.48 -19.18
C ASP A 142 5.29 5.48 -18.15
N MET A 143 5.01 5.26 -16.85
CA MET A 143 5.53 6.04 -15.72
C MET A 143 6.35 5.14 -14.76
N PRO A 144 7.66 4.92 -15.02
CA PRO A 144 8.47 3.99 -14.20
C PRO A 144 8.64 4.39 -12.73
N ASP A 145 8.41 5.66 -12.39
CA ASP A 145 8.46 6.17 -11.02
C ASP A 145 7.17 5.86 -10.24
N PHE A 146 6.07 5.61 -10.96
CA PHE A 146 4.85 5.10 -10.34
C PHE A 146 5.06 3.67 -9.87
N LYS A 147 5.10 3.47 -8.56
CA LYS A 147 5.31 2.16 -7.94
C LYS A 147 4.38 1.99 -6.75
N VAL A 148 3.65 0.90 -6.76
CA VAL A 148 2.73 0.54 -5.68
C VAL A 148 3.20 -0.75 -5.03
N LYS A 149 3.30 -0.76 -3.69
CA LYS A 149 3.50 -1.97 -2.91
C LYS A 149 2.15 -2.55 -2.54
N VAL A 150 1.97 -3.82 -2.84
CA VAL A 150 0.75 -4.55 -2.52
C VAL A 150 1.10 -5.75 -1.66
N LYS A 151 0.45 -5.89 -0.52
CA LYS A 151 0.59 -7.05 0.34
C LYS A 151 -0.48 -8.08 -0.02
N VAL A 152 -0.05 -9.31 -0.25
CA VAL A 152 -0.94 -10.45 -0.53
C VAL A 152 -0.85 -11.48 0.57
N LYS A 153 -1.96 -12.18 0.81
CA LYS A 153 -2.12 -13.20 1.83
C LYS A 153 -2.93 -14.37 1.28
N ASN A 154 -2.52 -15.58 1.62
CA ASN A 154 -3.33 -16.76 1.33
C ASN A 154 -4.36 -16.95 2.46
N VAL A 155 -5.62 -17.00 2.10
CA VAL A 155 -6.75 -17.24 3.01
C VAL A 155 -7.52 -18.45 2.49
N ASN A 156 -7.44 -19.55 3.21
CA ASN A 156 -8.11 -20.81 2.86
C ASN A 156 -7.83 -21.30 1.42
N GLY A 157 -6.58 -21.16 0.96
CA GLY A 157 -6.17 -21.58 -0.39
C GLY A 157 -6.33 -20.51 -1.47
N LYS A 158 -7.04 -19.42 -1.23
CA LYS A 158 -7.20 -18.29 -2.17
C LYS A 158 -6.23 -17.17 -1.82
N TRP A 159 -5.49 -16.65 -2.81
CA TRP A 159 -4.67 -15.46 -2.64
C TRP A 159 -5.54 -14.21 -2.74
N LEU A 160 -5.36 -13.30 -1.79
CA LEU A 160 -6.10 -12.03 -1.69
C LEU A 160 -5.15 -10.89 -1.36
N VAL A 161 -5.49 -9.68 -1.78
CA VAL A 161 -4.79 -8.47 -1.37
C VAL A 161 -5.20 -8.12 0.06
N ASP A 162 -4.21 -7.87 0.92
CA ASP A 162 -4.39 -7.61 2.35
C ASP A 162 -3.96 -6.19 2.76
N ASN A 163 -3.25 -5.46 1.90
CA ASN A 163 -2.89 -4.05 2.05
C ASN A 163 -2.31 -3.48 0.76
N SER A 164 -2.31 -2.15 0.59
CA SER A 164 -1.73 -1.45 -0.56
C SER A 164 -1.27 -0.04 -0.18
N GLY A 165 -0.38 0.57 -0.99
CA GLY A 165 0.00 1.99 -0.87
C GLY A 165 0.92 2.34 0.32
N PHE A 166 1.67 1.38 0.89
CA PHE A 166 2.53 1.59 2.08
C PHE A 166 4.04 1.60 1.79
#